data_f0f02779102078b2d348eb7ce834f1ee
#
_entry.id   f0f02779102078b2d348eb7ce834f1ee
#
_cell.length_a   1.000
_cell.length_b   1.000
_cell.length_c   1.000
_cell.angle_alpha   90.00
_cell.angle_beta   90.00
_cell.angle_gamma   90.00
#
_symmetry.space_group_name_H-M   'P 1'
#
loop_
_entity.id
_entity.type
_entity.pdbx_description
1 polymer ?
#
loop_
_entity_poly.entity_id
_entity_poly.type
_entity_poly.pdbx_seq_one_letter_code
_entity_poly.pdbx_strand_id
1 'polypeptide(L)'
;MIRNFKRTAAIFGIVAATSTALVACSEESGSSSDSAGGEDVSGELVGDGASSQQNAMSYFQTAFSEDHPDASLSYNASGSGAGVEAFTNGQADFAGSDSALKEDEGEVEAAAKRCDGNE
;
A
#
# COMPACT_ATOMS: atom_id res chain seq x y z
N MET A 1 -23.47 -7.86 -35.20
CA MET A 1 -23.56 -6.53 -35.84
C MET A 1 -22.23 -5.86 -35.73
N ILE A 2 -21.50 -5.82 -36.82
CA ILE A 2 -20.14 -5.26 -36.94
C ILE A 2 -20.33 -3.79 -37.35
N ARG A 3 -19.90 -2.85 -36.53
CA ARG A 3 -19.88 -1.44 -36.91
C ARG A 3 -18.44 -1.00 -37.15
N ASN A 4 -18.11 -0.91 -38.41
CA ASN A 4 -16.89 -0.30 -38.94
C ASN A 4 -16.79 1.16 -38.51
N PHE A 5 -15.70 1.54 -37.88
CA PHE A 5 -15.33 2.95 -37.70
C PHE A 5 -14.18 3.29 -38.65
N LYS A 6 -14.51 4.10 -39.64
CA LYS A 6 -13.62 4.54 -40.72
C LYS A 6 -12.56 5.50 -40.16
N ARG A 7 -11.34 5.25 -40.63
CA ARG A 7 -10.16 6.09 -40.49
C ARG A 7 -10.38 7.45 -41.13
N THR A 8 -10.04 8.52 -40.46
CA THR A 8 -9.68 9.79 -41.08
C THR A 8 -8.34 10.24 -40.54
N ALA A 9 -7.36 10.24 -41.41
CA ALA A 9 -6.03 10.77 -41.18
C ALA A 9 -6.07 12.29 -41.36
N ALA A 10 -5.47 13.02 -40.44
CA ALA A 10 -5.04 14.39 -40.67
C ALA A 10 -3.62 14.57 -40.15
N ILE A 11 -2.72 14.79 -41.06
CA ILE A 11 -1.30 15.07 -40.89
C ILE A 11 -1.14 16.59 -40.74
N PHE A 12 -0.48 17.05 -39.70
CA PHE A 12 0.25 18.35 -39.58
C PHE A 12 0.94 18.28 -38.22
N GLY A 13 2.22 18.41 -38.04
CA GLY A 13 3.22 19.27 -38.53
C GLY A 13 4.25 19.38 -37.40
N ILE A 14 5.50 19.21 -37.72
CA ILE A 14 6.73 19.21 -36.95
C ILE A 14 6.89 20.46 -36.09
N VAL A 15 7.25 20.34 -34.79
CA VAL A 15 8.27 21.19 -34.16
C VAL A 15 9.02 20.37 -33.10
N ALA A 16 10.28 20.16 -33.36
CA ALA A 16 11.27 19.67 -32.41
C ALA A 16 11.59 20.76 -31.39
N ALA A 17 11.46 20.44 -30.12
CA ALA A 17 12.13 21.15 -29.04
C ALA A 17 12.54 20.15 -27.96
N THR A 18 13.78 19.74 -28.06
CA THR A 18 14.51 19.02 -27.01
C THR A 18 14.75 19.97 -25.85
N SER A 19 14.06 19.76 -24.75
CA SER A 19 14.44 20.30 -23.46
C SER A 19 14.52 19.17 -22.45
N THR A 20 15.73 18.68 -22.24
CA THR A 20 16.13 17.86 -21.12
C THR A 20 16.01 18.69 -19.84
N ALA A 21 14.90 18.60 -19.16
CA ALA A 21 14.80 19.09 -17.79
C ALA A 21 15.29 17.99 -16.84
N LEU A 22 16.54 18.10 -16.44
CA LEU A 22 17.06 17.49 -15.23
C LEU A 22 16.31 18.14 -14.05
N VAL A 23 15.31 17.48 -13.52
CA VAL A 23 14.76 17.87 -12.23
C VAL A 23 15.71 17.35 -11.17
N ALA A 24 16.61 18.24 -10.74
CA ALA A 24 17.34 18.08 -9.51
C ALA A 24 16.31 18.07 -8.36
N CYS A 25 16.38 17.08 -7.48
CA CYS A 25 15.76 17.13 -6.17
C CYS A 25 16.34 18.33 -5.42
N SER A 26 15.60 19.41 -5.38
CA SER A 26 15.85 20.54 -4.53
C SER A 26 14.99 20.39 -3.30
N GLU A 27 15.64 20.25 -2.16
CA GLU A 27 15.01 20.38 -0.86
C GLU A 27 14.46 21.80 -0.76
N GLU A 28 13.15 21.92 -0.78
CA GLU A 28 12.52 23.15 -0.32
C GLU A 28 11.20 22.79 0.37
N SER A 29 11.19 23.15 1.65
CA SER A 29 10.03 23.16 2.53
C SER A 29 8.87 23.89 1.84
N GLY A 30 7.92 23.13 1.35
CA GLY A 30 6.67 23.62 0.82
C GLY A 30 5.55 22.74 1.31
N SER A 31 4.91 23.17 2.38
CA SER A 31 3.62 22.70 2.85
C SER A 31 2.64 22.71 1.67
N SER A 32 2.47 21.60 1.02
CA SER A 32 1.33 21.35 0.13
C SER A 32 0.56 20.21 0.77
N SER A 33 -0.39 20.59 1.60
CA SER A 33 -1.51 19.74 1.99
C SER A 33 -2.31 19.44 0.72
N ASP A 34 -1.87 18.45 -0.06
CA ASP A 34 -2.75 17.75 -0.97
C ASP A 34 -3.56 16.77 -0.10
N SER A 35 -4.61 17.30 0.50
CA SER A 35 -5.70 16.47 0.99
C SER A 35 -6.31 15.78 -0.22
N ALA A 36 -5.74 14.67 -0.63
CA ALA A 36 -6.50 13.64 -1.31
C ALA A 36 -7.67 13.33 -0.37
N GLY A 37 -8.90 13.68 -0.80
CA GLY A 37 -10.10 13.58 0.00
C GLY A 37 -10.18 12.19 0.62
N GLY A 38 -9.77 12.09 1.89
CA GLY A 38 -9.95 10.91 2.70
C GLY A 38 -11.43 10.84 3.02
N GLU A 39 -12.08 9.81 2.53
CA GLU A 39 -13.30 9.32 3.15
C GLU A 39 -12.98 9.16 4.64
N ASP A 40 -13.92 9.50 5.51
CA ASP A 40 -13.75 9.37 6.96
C ASP A 40 -13.40 7.91 7.28
N VAL A 41 -12.12 7.65 7.51
CA VAL A 41 -11.62 6.32 7.87
C VAL A 41 -11.95 6.08 9.33
N SER A 42 -12.67 5.02 9.62
CA SER A 42 -13.05 4.63 10.96
C SER A 42 -12.90 3.12 11.16
N GLY A 43 -12.70 2.71 12.40
CA GLY A 43 -12.56 1.31 12.78
C GLY A 43 -11.18 0.97 13.32
N GLU A 44 -10.93 -0.32 13.54
CA GLU A 44 -9.66 -0.83 14.05
C GLU A 44 -8.95 -1.63 12.97
N LEU A 45 -7.69 -1.31 12.74
CA LEU A 45 -6.77 -2.06 11.87
C LEU A 45 -5.80 -2.84 12.76
N VAL A 46 -5.83 -4.16 12.69
CA VAL A 46 -5.03 -5.06 13.51
C VAL A 46 -3.90 -5.66 12.68
N GLY A 47 -2.66 -5.42 13.10
CA GLY A 47 -1.47 -6.03 12.53
C GLY A 47 -0.78 -6.99 13.48
N ASP A 48 -0.10 -7.98 12.94
CA ASP A 48 0.75 -8.90 13.68
C ASP A 48 2.05 -9.17 12.90
N GLY A 49 3.14 -9.50 13.57
CA GLY A 49 4.34 -9.90 12.83
C GLY A 49 5.67 -9.62 13.50
N ALA A 50 6.66 -9.35 12.65
CA ALA A 50 8.05 -9.24 13.03
C ALA A 50 8.29 -8.24 14.15
N SER A 51 8.97 -8.67 15.21
CA SER A 51 9.34 -7.82 16.36
C SER A 51 10.36 -6.74 15.98
N SER A 52 11.12 -6.94 14.92
CA SER A 52 12.01 -5.91 14.37
C SER A 52 11.28 -4.65 13.91
N GLN A 53 10.00 -4.77 13.55
CA GLN A 53 9.16 -3.67 13.08
C GLN A 53 8.43 -2.93 14.20
N GLN A 54 8.48 -3.41 15.45
CA GLN A 54 7.72 -2.87 16.56
C GLN A 54 7.88 -1.37 16.77
N ASN A 55 9.12 -0.88 16.72
CA ASN A 55 9.38 0.54 16.91
C ASN A 55 8.81 1.40 15.77
N ALA A 56 8.96 0.96 14.52
CA ALA A 56 8.39 1.65 13.37
C ALA A 56 6.86 1.68 13.46
N MET A 57 6.24 0.55 13.82
CA MET A 57 4.80 0.47 13.98
C MET A 57 4.27 1.38 15.08
N SER A 58 5.02 1.60 16.15
CA SER A 58 4.64 2.57 17.20
C SER A 58 4.55 4.01 16.66
N TYR A 59 5.47 4.41 15.77
CA TYR A 59 5.39 5.70 15.10
C TYR A 59 4.20 5.78 14.14
N PHE A 60 3.96 4.72 13.38
CA PHE A 60 2.82 4.66 12.47
C PHE A 60 1.48 4.72 13.20
N GLN A 61 1.36 4.04 14.34
CA GLN A 61 0.17 4.10 15.20
C GLN A 61 -0.12 5.54 15.64
N THR A 62 0.91 6.26 16.07
CA THR A 62 0.77 7.66 16.49
C THR A 62 0.33 8.54 15.32
N ALA A 63 1.04 8.50 14.20
CA ALA A 63 0.71 9.29 13.02
C ALA A 63 -0.69 8.94 12.47
N PHE A 64 -1.03 7.66 12.42
CA PHE A 64 -2.34 7.21 11.96
C PHE A 64 -3.48 7.74 12.82
N SER A 65 -3.33 7.74 14.15
CA SER A 65 -4.35 8.27 15.06
C SER A 65 -4.47 9.80 15.02
N GLU A 66 -3.41 10.51 14.64
CA GLU A 66 -3.44 11.96 14.43
C GLU A 66 -4.19 12.32 13.14
N ASP A 67 -3.96 11.56 12.07
CA ASP A 67 -4.59 11.79 10.77
C ASP A 67 -6.03 11.26 10.70
N HIS A 68 -6.33 10.19 11.45
CA HIS A 68 -7.63 9.50 11.45
C HIS A 68 -8.15 9.29 12.88
N PRO A 69 -8.73 10.31 13.51
CA PRO A 69 -9.15 10.25 14.92
C PRO A 69 -10.21 9.19 15.24
N ASP A 70 -10.99 8.78 14.24
CA ASP A 70 -12.04 7.77 14.36
C ASP A 70 -11.56 6.36 14.02
N ALA A 71 -10.28 6.20 13.72
CA ALA A 71 -9.65 4.93 13.42
C ALA A 71 -8.49 4.63 14.38
N SER A 72 -8.20 3.35 14.58
CA SER A 72 -7.08 2.90 15.38
C SER A 72 -6.24 1.86 14.64
N LEU A 73 -4.94 1.89 14.87
CA LEU A 73 -4.00 0.92 14.38
C LEU A 73 -3.37 0.20 15.57
N SER A 74 -3.44 -1.10 15.61
CA SER A 74 -2.75 -1.92 16.61
C SER A 74 -1.76 -2.87 15.93
N TYR A 75 -0.64 -3.14 16.59
CA TYR A 75 0.38 -4.08 16.08
C TYR A 75 0.92 -4.96 17.21
N ASN A 76 0.83 -6.27 17.02
CA ASN A 76 1.37 -7.26 17.92
C ASN A 76 2.68 -7.82 17.37
N ALA A 77 3.78 -7.62 18.07
CA ALA A 77 5.11 -8.03 17.64
C ALA A 77 5.42 -9.49 18.05
N SER A 78 4.66 -10.45 17.54
CA SER A 78 4.74 -11.86 17.88
C SER A 78 5.80 -12.66 17.11
N GLY A 79 6.35 -12.07 16.06
CA GLY A 79 7.32 -12.66 15.13
C GLY A 79 6.73 -12.90 13.74
N SER A 80 7.60 -12.98 12.71
CA SER A 80 7.18 -13.07 11.30
C SER A 80 6.26 -14.26 11.03
N GLY A 81 6.61 -15.44 11.51
CA GLY A 81 5.80 -16.65 11.28
C GLY A 81 4.41 -16.58 11.93
N ALA A 82 4.34 -16.09 13.18
CA ALA A 82 3.07 -15.90 13.86
C ALA A 82 2.20 -14.82 13.17
N GLY A 83 2.82 -13.76 12.68
CA GLY A 83 2.12 -12.73 11.91
C GLY A 83 1.54 -13.24 10.60
N VAL A 84 2.30 -14.03 9.85
CA VAL A 84 1.81 -14.69 8.62
C VAL A 84 0.63 -15.62 8.93
N GLU A 85 0.72 -16.41 10.01
CA GLU A 85 -0.35 -17.27 10.43
C GLU A 85 -1.61 -16.48 10.86
N ALA A 86 -1.45 -15.43 11.64
CA ALA A 86 -2.56 -14.58 12.07
C ALA A 86 -3.27 -13.92 10.86
N PHE A 87 -2.51 -13.44 9.88
CA PHE A 87 -3.05 -12.86 8.67
C PHE A 87 -3.80 -13.90 7.82
N THR A 88 -3.20 -15.05 7.56
CA THR A 88 -3.81 -16.09 6.72
C THR A 88 -5.05 -16.72 7.34
N ASN A 89 -5.14 -16.73 8.67
CA ASN A 89 -6.31 -17.19 9.43
C ASN A 89 -7.37 -16.10 9.65
N GLY A 90 -7.18 -14.89 9.15
CA GLY A 90 -8.13 -13.79 9.31
C GLY A 90 -8.17 -13.17 10.71
N GLN A 91 -7.14 -13.41 11.52
CA GLN A 91 -7.02 -12.84 12.88
C GLN A 91 -6.35 -11.45 12.87
N ALA A 92 -5.60 -11.14 11.81
CA ALA A 92 -4.99 -9.85 11.57
C ALA A 92 -5.34 -9.35 10.17
N ASP A 93 -5.44 -8.03 10.00
CA ASP A 93 -5.75 -7.39 8.73
C ASP A 93 -4.50 -7.28 7.86
N PHE A 94 -3.33 -7.23 8.48
CA PHE A 94 -2.03 -7.25 7.79
C PHE A 94 -0.97 -7.95 8.63
N ALA A 95 0.08 -8.41 7.96
CA ALA A 95 1.23 -9.03 8.62
C ALA A 95 2.54 -8.33 8.26
N GLY A 96 3.39 -8.15 9.27
CA GLY A 96 4.76 -7.71 9.10
C GLY A 96 5.72 -8.90 9.09
N SER A 97 6.56 -9.02 8.05
CA SER A 97 7.57 -10.07 8.00
C SER A 97 8.93 -9.52 7.58
N ASP A 98 9.99 -9.95 8.25
CA ASP A 98 11.39 -9.75 7.87
C ASP A 98 11.97 -11.00 7.19
N SER A 99 11.14 -12.02 6.98
CA SER A 99 11.46 -13.25 6.29
C SER A 99 10.56 -13.42 5.06
N ALA A 100 11.08 -14.06 4.01
CA ALA A 100 10.25 -14.41 2.87
C ALA A 100 9.19 -15.44 3.27
N LEU A 101 8.03 -15.37 2.62
CA LEU A 101 7.00 -16.40 2.76
C LEU A 101 7.51 -17.73 2.22
N LYS A 102 7.10 -18.81 2.86
CA LYS A 102 7.53 -20.16 2.51
C LYS A 102 6.57 -20.77 1.47
N GLU A 103 7.10 -21.02 0.27
CA GLU A 103 6.33 -21.63 -0.81
C GLU A 103 5.98 -23.10 -0.51
N ASP A 104 6.93 -23.82 0.08
CA ASP A 104 6.81 -25.25 0.42
C ASP A 104 5.82 -25.52 1.56
N GLU A 105 5.56 -24.53 2.40
CA GLU A 105 4.56 -24.58 3.47
C GLU A 105 3.19 -23.97 3.04
N GLY A 106 3.06 -23.51 1.78
CA GLY A 106 1.81 -22.95 1.26
C GLY A 106 1.48 -21.55 1.77
N GLU A 107 2.41 -20.87 2.44
CA GLU A 107 2.19 -19.52 2.98
C GLU A 107 1.90 -18.50 1.89
N VAL A 108 2.59 -18.59 0.73
CA VAL A 108 2.39 -17.68 -0.41
C VAL A 108 0.98 -17.82 -0.97
N GLU A 109 0.49 -19.04 -1.17
CA GLU A 109 -0.86 -19.30 -1.68
C GLU A 109 -1.94 -18.84 -0.70
N ALA A 110 -1.76 -19.13 0.60
CA ALA A 110 -2.69 -18.71 1.65
C ALA A 110 -2.77 -17.18 1.77
N ALA A 111 -1.62 -16.48 1.72
CA ALA A 111 -1.57 -15.03 1.75
C ALA A 111 -2.21 -14.41 0.50
N ALA A 112 -1.93 -14.95 -0.70
CA ALA A 112 -2.54 -14.49 -1.94
C ALA A 112 -4.06 -14.64 -1.91
N LYS A 113 -4.56 -15.78 -1.48
CA LYS A 113 -6.00 -16.04 -1.32
C LYS A 113 -6.67 -15.03 -0.40
N ARG A 114 -6.02 -14.68 0.71
CA ARG A 114 -6.52 -13.68 1.65
C ARG A 114 -6.55 -12.28 1.04
N CYS A 115 -5.52 -11.89 0.28
CA CYS A 115 -5.46 -10.60 -0.41
C CYS A 115 -6.51 -10.49 -1.53
N ASP A 116 -6.85 -11.60 -2.20
CA ASP A 116 -7.86 -11.62 -3.26
C ASP A 116 -9.31 -11.60 -2.73
N GLY A 117 -9.51 -11.61 -1.42
CA GLY A 117 -10.81 -11.62 -0.77
C GLY A 117 -11.59 -12.94 -0.94
N ASN A 118 -10.92 -14.00 -1.33
CA ASN A 118 -11.48 -15.35 -1.41
C ASN A 118 -11.21 -16.07 -0.09
N GLU A 119 -12.11 -15.95 0.85
CA GLU A 119 -12.12 -16.76 2.06
C GLU A 119 -12.55 -18.21 1.80
#